data_8e12d43faf3ba4a31adb3a7f3a8b4969
#
_entry.id   8e12d43faf3ba4a31adb3a7f3a8b4969
#
_cell.length_a   1.000
_cell.length_b   1.000
_cell.length_c   1.000
_cell.angle_alpha   90.00
_cell.angle_beta   90.00
_cell.angle_gamma   90.00
#
_symmetry.space_group_name_H-M   'P 1'
#
loop_
_entity.id
_entity.type
_entity.pdbx_description
1 polymer ?
#
loop_
_entity_poly.entity_id
_entity_poly.type
_entity_poly.pdbx_seq_one_letter_code
_entity_poly.pdbx_strand_id
1 'polypeptide(L)'
;VTAANLLADVRTQIDKVDQLIVTARRLVAECRAVDLSALEGRVLELCDSVGRLPREDAGPVIEAIAAVQRRLHALDEEISHQYEALTRQLDAGGRSAAIRAYSGDKA
;
A
#
# COMPACT_ATOMS: atom_id res chain seq x y z
N VAL A 1 -3.47 1.44 31.61
CA VAL A 1 -4.12 1.56 30.30
C VAL A 1 -5.35 0.66 30.27
N THR A 2 -6.50 1.23 30.03
CA THR A 2 -7.76 0.50 29.99
C THR A 2 -7.98 -0.12 28.60
N ALA A 3 -8.77 -1.18 28.51
CA ALA A 3 -9.16 -1.79 27.25
C ALA A 3 -9.85 -0.77 26.32
N ALA A 4 -10.64 0.14 26.88
CA ALA A 4 -11.31 1.19 26.11
C ALA A 4 -10.30 2.13 25.44
N ASN A 5 -9.22 2.47 26.13
CA ASN A 5 -8.16 3.32 25.57
C ASN A 5 -7.40 2.60 24.45
N LEU A 6 -7.13 1.30 24.62
CA LEU A 6 -6.50 0.48 23.59
C LEU A 6 -7.39 0.39 22.35
N LEU A 7 -8.69 0.18 22.53
CA LEU A 7 -9.64 0.11 21.45
C LEU A 7 -9.73 1.43 20.67
N ALA A 8 -9.80 2.55 21.40
CA ALA A 8 -9.81 3.88 20.79
C ALA A 8 -8.51 4.15 20.01
N ASP A 9 -7.38 3.73 20.54
CA ASP A 9 -6.08 3.87 19.88
C ASP A 9 -6.03 3.05 18.59
N VAL A 10 -6.49 1.81 18.65
CA VAL A 10 -6.57 0.93 17.46
C VAL A 10 -7.44 1.55 16.39
N ARG A 11 -8.61 2.06 16.73
CA ARG A 11 -9.51 2.73 15.78
C ARG A 11 -8.85 3.94 15.14
N THR A 12 -8.14 4.73 15.92
CA THR A 12 -7.37 5.87 15.41
C THR A 12 -6.30 5.41 14.44
N GLN A 13 -5.60 4.33 14.75
CA GLN A 13 -4.58 3.76 13.86
C GLN A 13 -5.19 3.24 12.56
N ILE A 14 -6.35 2.60 12.63
CA ILE A 14 -7.08 2.15 11.44
C ILE A 14 -7.42 3.32 10.54
N ASP A 15 -7.93 4.41 11.09
CA ASP A 15 -8.26 5.61 10.33
C ASP A 15 -7.02 6.21 9.65
N LYS A 16 -5.90 6.25 10.36
CA LYS A 16 -4.63 6.74 9.78
C LYS A 16 -4.15 5.86 8.64
N VAL A 17 -4.24 4.54 8.79
CA VAL A 17 -3.88 3.60 7.74
C VAL A 17 -4.80 3.78 6.52
N ASP A 18 -6.11 3.91 6.74
CA ASP A 18 -7.07 4.15 5.67
C ASP A 18 -6.76 5.44 4.91
N GLN A 19 -6.43 6.51 5.61
CA GLN A 19 -6.06 7.78 4.97
C GLN A 19 -4.78 7.65 4.13
N LEU A 20 -3.81 6.91 4.63
CA LEU A 20 -2.58 6.64 3.88
C LEU A 20 -2.86 5.82 2.63
N ILE A 21 -3.74 4.83 2.72
CA ILE A 21 -4.15 4.02 1.57
C ILE A 21 -4.84 4.89 0.52
N VAL A 22 -5.78 5.74 0.94
CA VAL A 22 -6.48 6.65 0.03
C VAL A 22 -5.50 7.60 -0.67
N THR A 23 -4.55 8.15 0.08
CA THR A 23 -3.52 9.02 -0.48
C THR A 23 -2.64 8.28 -1.47
N ALA A 24 -2.21 7.07 -1.11
CA ALA A 24 -1.38 6.23 -1.99
C ALA A 24 -2.12 5.89 -3.29
N ARG A 25 -3.39 5.51 -3.20
CA ARG A 25 -4.20 5.21 -4.38
C ARG A 25 -4.34 6.41 -5.30
N ARG A 26 -4.50 7.60 -4.73
CA ARG A 26 -4.55 8.84 -5.52
C ARG A 26 -3.23 9.07 -6.26
N LEU A 27 -2.10 8.90 -5.57
CA LEU A 27 -0.79 9.06 -6.18
C LEU A 27 -0.55 8.05 -7.30
N VAL A 28 -0.96 6.80 -7.09
CA VAL A 28 -0.88 5.76 -8.12
C VAL A 28 -1.73 6.14 -9.33
N ALA A 29 -2.95 6.63 -9.12
CA ALA A 29 -3.84 7.07 -10.19
C ALA A 29 -3.26 8.24 -10.97
N GLU A 30 -2.48 9.10 -10.31
CA GLU A 30 -1.79 10.23 -10.94
C GLU A 30 -0.44 9.83 -11.54
N CYS A 31 -0.11 8.55 -11.53
CA CYS A 31 1.18 8.01 -12.01
C CYS A 31 2.38 8.61 -11.26
N ARG A 32 2.20 8.92 -9.99
CA ARG A 32 3.25 9.45 -9.12
C ARG A 32 3.88 8.34 -8.29
N ALA A 33 5.15 8.51 -7.97
CA ALA A 33 5.85 7.58 -7.10
C ALA A 33 5.25 7.58 -5.70
N VAL A 34 5.13 6.40 -5.11
CA VAL A 34 4.59 6.21 -3.77
C VAL A 34 5.63 5.52 -2.90
N ASP A 35 5.90 6.11 -1.74
CA ASP A 35 6.72 5.46 -0.73
C ASP A 35 5.79 4.73 0.25
N LEU A 36 5.82 3.40 0.20
CA LEU A 36 4.98 2.55 1.03
C LEU A 36 5.60 2.23 2.40
N SER A 37 6.82 2.68 2.66
CA SER A 37 7.51 2.38 3.93
C SER A 37 6.73 2.88 5.13
N ALA A 38 6.19 4.10 5.06
CA ALA A 38 5.40 4.68 6.13
C ALA A 38 4.11 3.88 6.36
N LEU A 39 3.46 3.46 5.28
CA LEU A 39 2.25 2.64 5.35
C LEU A 39 2.54 1.28 5.97
N GLU A 40 3.60 0.62 5.56
CA GLU A 40 4.04 -0.66 6.12
C GLU A 40 4.30 -0.55 7.61
N GLY A 41 4.99 0.49 8.04
CA GLY A 41 5.26 0.76 9.45
C GLY A 41 3.98 0.94 10.25
N ARG A 42 3.02 1.69 9.71
CA ARG A 42 1.72 1.89 10.36
C ARG A 42 0.91 0.61 10.45
N VAL A 43 0.94 -0.23 9.43
CA VAL A 43 0.25 -1.52 9.44
C VAL A 43 0.85 -2.44 10.50
N LEU A 44 2.16 -2.48 10.62
CA LEU A 44 2.84 -3.27 11.65
C LEU A 44 2.48 -2.79 13.05
N GLU A 45 2.47 -1.48 13.29
CA GLU A 45 2.03 -0.90 14.56
C GLU A 45 0.58 -1.25 14.87
N LEU A 46 -0.28 -1.20 13.87
CA LEU A 46 -1.69 -1.57 14.01
C LEU A 46 -1.83 -3.04 14.41
N CYS A 47 -1.13 -3.94 13.75
CA CYS A 47 -1.16 -5.36 14.06
C CYS A 47 -0.68 -5.64 15.49
N ASP A 48 0.38 -4.96 15.91
CA ASP A 48 0.91 -5.08 17.27
C ASP A 48 -0.12 -4.60 18.30
N SER A 49 -0.74 -3.45 18.05
CA SER A 49 -1.77 -2.90 18.92
C SER A 49 -2.99 -3.81 19.02
N VAL A 50 -3.41 -4.41 17.92
CA VAL A 50 -4.52 -5.35 17.91
C VAL A 50 -4.19 -6.59 18.73
N GLY A 51 -2.96 -7.08 18.64
CA GLY A 51 -2.50 -8.22 19.42
C GLY A 51 -2.57 -8.00 20.93
N ARG A 52 -2.59 -6.74 21.37
CA ARG A 52 -2.71 -6.38 22.80
C ARG A 52 -4.15 -6.24 23.27
N LEU A 53 -5.12 -6.23 22.36
CA LEU A 53 -6.53 -6.11 22.73
C LEU A 53 -7.03 -7.39 23.39
N PRO A 54 -7.94 -7.27 24.41
CA PRO A 54 -8.68 -8.42 24.91
C PRO A 54 -9.49 -9.05 23.79
N ARG A 55 -9.68 -10.36 23.86
CA ARG A 55 -10.49 -11.11 22.89
C ARG A 55 -11.88 -10.54 22.67
N GLU A 56 -12.47 -10.03 23.74
CA GLU A 56 -13.82 -9.47 23.73
C GLU A 56 -13.91 -8.23 22.87
N ASP A 57 -12.85 -7.44 22.82
CA ASP A 57 -12.79 -6.19 22.07
C ASP A 57 -12.23 -6.38 20.65
N ALA A 58 -11.64 -7.52 20.38
CA ALA A 58 -11.02 -7.80 19.08
C ALA A 58 -12.05 -8.04 17.97
N GLY A 59 -13.24 -8.57 18.29
CA GLY A 59 -14.25 -8.92 17.29
C GLY A 59 -14.62 -7.78 16.36
N PRO A 60 -15.07 -6.61 16.86
CA PRO A 60 -15.42 -5.47 15.99
C PRO A 60 -14.24 -4.94 15.20
N VAL A 61 -13.04 -5.03 15.77
CA VAL A 61 -11.82 -4.53 15.14
C VAL A 61 -11.36 -5.46 14.02
N ILE A 62 -11.57 -6.77 14.17
CA ILE A 62 -11.20 -7.76 13.15
C ILE A 62 -11.85 -7.44 11.80
N GLU A 63 -13.13 -7.07 11.79
CA GLU A 63 -13.82 -6.69 10.55
C GLU A 63 -13.20 -5.44 9.92
N ALA A 64 -12.89 -4.44 10.74
CA ALA A 64 -12.25 -3.23 10.26
C ALA A 64 -10.85 -3.53 9.69
N ILE A 65 -10.11 -4.41 10.33
CA ILE A 65 -8.80 -4.83 9.84
C ILE A 65 -8.91 -5.62 8.54
N ALA A 66 -9.90 -6.50 8.44
CA ALA A 66 -10.16 -7.23 7.20
C ALA A 66 -10.47 -6.26 6.05
N ALA A 67 -11.21 -5.19 6.32
CA ALA A 67 -11.47 -4.14 5.33
C ALA A 67 -10.17 -3.43 4.92
N VAL A 68 -9.30 -3.12 5.89
CA VAL A 68 -7.99 -2.52 5.61
C VAL A 68 -7.14 -3.45 4.75
N GLN A 69 -7.13 -4.74 5.07
CA GLN A 69 -6.39 -5.73 4.28
C GLN A 69 -6.87 -5.80 2.84
N ARG A 70 -8.19 -5.76 2.63
CA ARG A 70 -8.76 -5.74 1.28
C ARG A 70 -8.34 -4.48 0.51
N ARG A 71 -8.33 -3.33 1.19
CA ARG A 71 -7.88 -2.06 0.58
C ARG A 71 -6.39 -2.08 0.26
N LEU A 72 -5.57 -2.65 1.14
CA LEU A 72 -4.14 -2.83 0.89
C LEU A 72 -3.91 -3.73 -0.31
N HIS A 73 -4.68 -4.81 -0.40
CA HIS A 73 -4.59 -5.73 -1.54
C HIS A 73 -4.97 -5.04 -2.85
N ALA A 74 -6.05 -4.24 -2.83
CA ALA A 74 -6.45 -3.46 -3.99
C ALA A 74 -5.37 -2.44 -4.39
N LEU A 75 -4.76 -1.78 -3.42
CA LEU A 75 -3.66 -0.85 -3.65
C LEU A 75 -2.48 -1.58 -4.30
N ASP A 76 -2.12 -2.75 -3.78
CA ASP A 76 -1.04 -3.56 -4.32
C ASP A 76 -1.31 -3.95 -5.77
N GLU A 77 -2.53 -4.36 -6.08
CA GLU A 77 -2.95 -4.66 -7.45
C GLU A 77 -2.85 -3.43 -8.36
N GLU A 78 -3.31 -2.27 -7.88
CA GLU A 78 -3.23 -1.02 -8.64
C GLU A 78 -1.78 -0.64 -8.94
N ILE A 79 -0.90 -0.78 -7.96
CA ILE A 79 0.53 -0.52 -8.13
C ILE A 79 1.12 -1.50 -9.14
N SER A 80 0.79 -2.79 -9.04
CA SER A 80 1.25 -3.82 -9.97
C SER A 80 0.81 -3.52 -11.39
N HIS A 81 -0.46 -3.11 -11.58
CA HIS A 81 -0.98 -2.73 -12.88
C HIS A 81 -0.25 -1.52 -13.46
N GLN A 82 0.00 -0.49 -12.64
CA GLN A 82 0.74 0.68 -13.06
C GLN A 82 2.18 0.31 -13.45
N TYR A 83 2.79 -0.55 -12.67
CA TYR A 83 4.14 -1.01 -12.93
C TYR A 83 4.21 -1.81 -14.25
N GLU A 84 3.26 -2.71 -14.47
CA GLU A 84 3.17 -3.48 -15.70
C GLU A 84 2.95 -2.57 -16.91
N ALA A 85 2.04 -1.60 -16.80
CA ALA A 85 1.77 -0.65 -17.86
C ALA A 85 3.02 0.18 -18.19
N LEU A 86 3.72 0.65 -17.16
CA LEU A 86 4.97 1.40 -17.33
C LEU A 86 6.04 0.52 -17.97
N THR A 87 6.18 -0.72 -17.52
CA THR A 87 7.13 -1.68 -18.08
C THR A 87 6.86 -1.94 -19.56
N ARG A 88 5.59 -2.10 -19.93
CA ARG A 88 5.21 -2.28 -21.34
C ARG A 88 5.55 -1.05 -22.17
N GLN A 89 5.31 0.15 -21.63
CA GLN A 89 5.68 1.40 -22.31
C GLN A 89 7.18 1.52 -22.47
N LEU A 90 7.93 1.16 -21.45
CA LEU A 90 9.39 1.17 -21.51
C LEU A 90 9.91 0.10 -22.48
N ASP A 91 9.31 -1.08 -22.48
CA ASP A 91 9.68 -2.15 -23.41
C ASP A 91 9.36 -1.75 -24.85
N ALA A 92 8.20 -1.14 -25.10
CA ALA A 92 7.79 -0.72 -26.43
C ALA A 92 8.62 0.48 -26.91
N GLY A 93 8.75 1.52 -26.09
CA GLY A 93 9.51 2.74 -26.44
C GLY A 93 10.97 2.61 -26.14
N GLY A 94 11.32 2.18 -24.94
CA GLY A 94 12.69 2.05 -24.49
C GLY A 94 13.46 0.91 -25.12
N ARG A 95 12.77 -0.17 -25.45
CA ARG A 95 13.38 -1.30 -26.14
C ARG A 95 13.83 -0.91 -27.54
N SER A 96 13.00 -0.16 -28.26
CA SER A 96 13.38 0.38 -29.57
C SER A 96 14.58 1.32 -29.46
N ALA A 97 14.58 2.19 -28.46
CA ALA A 97 15.70 3.09 -28.20
C ALA A 97 16.96 2.31 -27.82
N ALA A 98 16.85 1.30 -26.96
CA ALA A 98 17.95 0.45 -26.56
C ALA A 98 18.54 -0.33 -27.74
N ILE A 99 17.67 -0.89 -28.59
CA ILE A 99 18.09 -1.61 -29.79
C ILE A 99 18.84 -0.67 -30.75
N ARG A 100 18.35 0.55 -30.93
CA ARG A 100 19.03 1.56 -31.75
C ARG A 100 20.39 1.95 -31.18
N ALA A 101 20.47 2.15 -29.86
CA ALA A 101 21.71 2.46 -29.19
C ALA A 101 22.71 1.33 -29.31
N TYR A 102 22.27 0.10 -29.14
CA TYR A 102 23.12 -1.08 -29.30
C TYR A 102 23.60 -1.26 -30.74
N SER A 103 22.71 -1.06 -31.69
CA SER A 103 23.07 -1.13 -33.11
C SER A 103 24.07 -0.04 -33.49
N GLY A 104 23.87 1.16 -32.93
CA GLY A 104 24.81 2.26 -33.10
C GLY A 104 26.17 1.99 -32.50
N ASP A 105 26.21 1.41 -31.31
CA ASP A 105 27.48 1.07 -30.64
C ASP A 105 28.26 -0.03 -31.37
N LYS A 106 27.56 -0.91 -32.01
CA LYS A 106 28.15 -2.02 -32.75
C LYS A 106 28.53 -1.66 -34.18
N ALA A 107 28.04 -0.55 -34.64
CA ALA A 107 28.39 -0.05 -35.95
C ALA A 107 29.72 0.70 -35.92
#